data_7d94e82955bec6f81b48517b13579c68
#
_entry.id   7d94e82955bec6f81b48517b13579c68
#
_cell.length_a   1.000
_cell.length_b   1.000
_cell.length_c   1.000
_cell.angle_alpha   90.00
_cell.angle_beta   90.00
_cell.angle_gamma   90.00
#
_symmetry.space_group_name_H-M   'P 1'
#
loop_
_entity.id
_entity.type
_entity.pdbx_description
1 polymer ?
#
loop_
_entity_poly.entity_id
_entity_poly.type
_entity_poly.pdbx_seq_one_letter_code
_entity_poly.pdbx_strand_id
1 'polypeptide(L)'
;MEVPNILHLKIKASRRHCKMTQQQLADAIGVSRPAVSLWESNDPVVRNEPTRTRLRKLSMITGAPLHWLMNDADNTLPENFDKVIRDIEKINHRLGDLTPDQLAAVRNIMDS
;
A
#
# COMPACT_ATOMS: atom_id res chain seq x y z
N MET A 1 4.01 7.04 23.16
CA MET A 1 4.40 6.08 22.12
C MET A 1 3.77 6.51 20.79
N GLU A 2 4.59 6.72 19.79
CA GLU A 2 4.07 7.14 18.49
C GLU A 2 3.37 5.98 17.78
N VAL A 3 2.24 6.29 17.14
CA VAL A 3 1.55 5.32 16.30
C VAL A 3 2.27 5.24 14.96
N PRO A 4 2.64 4.05 14.47
CA PRO A 4 3.32 3.93 13.19
C PRO A 4 2.45 4.46 12.05
N ASN A 5 3.06 5.23 11.15
CA ASN A 5 2.38 5.66 9.93
C ASN A 5 2.42 4.52 8.92
N ILE A 6 1.27 3.94 8.66
CA ILE A 6 1.14 2.82 7.71
C ILE A 6 0.41 3.22 6.43
N LEU A 7 0.41 4.50 6.09
CA LEU A 7 -0.28 4.97 4.87
C LEU A 7 0.17 4.20 3.63
N HIS A 8 1.46 3.91 3.51
CA HIS A 8 2.00 3.13 2.38
C HIS A 8 1.34 1.75 2.29
N LEU A 9 1.08 1.10 3.43
CA LEU A 9 0.40 -0.19 3.46
C LEU A 9 -1.09 -0.05 3.15
N LYS A 10 -1.73 1.02 3.65
CA LYS A 10 -3.14 1.31 3.35
C LYS A 10 -3.36 1.53 1.86
N ILE A 11 -2.48 2.28 1.22
CA ILE A 11 -2.54 2.54 -0.23
C ILE A 11 -2.39 1.22 -1.00
N LYS A 12 -1.38 0.44 -0.66
CA LYS A 12 -1.12 -0.83 -1.33
C LYS A 12 -2.27 -1.81 -1.14
N ALA A 13 -2.79 -1.92 0.08
CA ALA A 13 -3.92 -2.80 0.39
C ALA A 13 -5.17 -2.38 -0.38
N SER A 14 -5.46 -1.08 -0.43
CA SER A 14 -6.62 -0.55 -1.16
C SER A 14 -6.52 -0.86 -2.65
N ARG A 15 -5.35 -0.66 -3.24
CA ARG A 15 -5.10 -0.97 -4.65
C ARG A 15 -5.30 -2.45 -4.93
N ARG A 16 -4.69 -3.30 -4.12
CA ARG A 16 -4.76 -4.76 -4.31
C ARG A 16 -6.16 -5.31 -4.08
N HIS A 17 -6.90 -4.72 -3.16
CA HIS A 17 -8.30 -5.07 -2.93
C HIS A 17 -9.13 -4.89 -4.21
N CYS A 18 -8.82 -3.87 -5.00
CA CYS A 18 -9.46 -3.60 -6.29
C CYS A 18 -8.80 -4.36 -7.45
N LYS A 19 -7.83 -5.20 -7.17
CA LYS A 19 -7.10 -5.99 -8.18
C LYS A 19 -6.44 -5.10 -9.25
N MET A 20 -5.96 -3.94 -8.84
CA MET A 20 -5.28 -2.99 -9.73
C MET A 20 -3.77 -3.14 -9.63
N THR A 21 -3.08 -2.96 -10.76
CA THR A 21 -1.63 -2.79 -10.77
C THR A 21 -1.27 -1.37 -10.37
N GLN A 22 0.00 -1.13 -10.05
CA GLN A 22 0.48 0.23 -9.78
C GLN A 22 0.25 1.15 -10.97
N GLN A 23 0.44 0.65 -12.19
CA GLN A 23 0.23 1.42 -13.40
C GLN A 23 -1.25 1.78 -13.57
N GLN A 24 -2.16 0.85 -13.34
CA GLN A 24 -3.59 1.11 -13.42
C GLN A 24 -4.03 2.16 -12.42
N LEU A 25 -3.54 2.09 -11.19
CA LEU A 25 -3.85 3.10 -10.18
C LEU A 25 -3.28 4.46 -10.57
N ALA A 26 -2.03 4.48 -11.05
CA ALA A 26 -1.38 5.71 -11.50
C ALA A 26 -2.19 6.38 -12.61
N ASP A 27 -2.61 5.61 -13.61
CA ASP A 27 -3.42 6.11 -14.73
C ASP A 27 -4.76 6.66 -14.23
N ALA A 28 -5.40 5.98 -13.31
CA ALA A 28 -6.70 6.40 -12.77
C ALA A 28 -6.60 7.70 -11.95
N ILE A 29 -5.49 7.89 -11.23
CA ILE A 29 -5.28 9.11 -10.43
C ILE A 29 -4.73 10.25 -11.30
N GLY A 30 -4.02 9.93 -12.37
CA GLY A 30 -3.38 10.92 -13.25
C GLY A 30 -1.96 11.25 -12.83
N VAL A 31 -1.23 10.25 -12.33
CA VAL A 31 0.18 10.38 -11.94
C VAL A 31 1.00 9.29 -12.63
N SER A 32 2.33 9.34 -12.48
CA SER A 32 3.20 8.32 -13.03
C SER A 32 3.23 7.07 -12.15
N ARG A 33 3.54 5.91 -12.75
CA ARG A 33 3.74 4.68 -11.99
C ARG A 33 4.84 4.83 -10.91
N PRO A 34 5.98 5.46 -11.18
CA PRO A 34 6.99 5.69 -10.13
C PRO A 34 6.44 6.45 -8.93
N ALA A 35 5.51 7.39 -9.11
CA ALA A 35 4.89 8.10 -8.00
C ALA A 35 4.14 7.12 -7.08
N VAL A 36 3.33 6.23 -7.66
CA VAL A 36 2.61 5.21 -6.88
C VAL A 36 3.60 4.27 -6.18
N SER A 37 4.65 3.87 -6.87
CA SER A 37 5.69 3.02 -6.30
C SER A 37 6.34 3.65 -5.07
N LEU A 38 6.62 4.95 -5.13
CA LEU A 38 7.17 5.69 -3.98
C LEU A 38 6.18 5.78 -2.82
N TRP A 39 4.89 5.97 -3.12
CA TRP A 39 3.86 6.01 -2.07
C TRP A 39 3.74 4.67 -1.33
N GLU A 40 4.00 3.57 -2.00
CA GLU A 40 3.87 2.22 -1.45
C GLU A 40 5.20 1.65 -0.93
N SER A 41 6.29 2.40 -1.03
CA SER A 41 7.62 1.92 -0.64
C SER A 41 7.70 1.62 0.85
N ASN A 42 8.35 0.52 1.19
CA ASN A 42 8.64 0.16 2.57
C ASN A 42 9.88 0.90 3.13
N ASP A 43 10.65 1.53 2.24
CA ASP A 43 11.83 2.28 2.64
C ASP A 43 11.42 3.70 3.05
N PRO A 44 11.52 4.05 4.34
CA PRO A 44 11.10 5.38 4.81
C PRO A 44 11.95 6.51 4.25
N VAL A 45 13.15 6.21 3.75
CA VAL A 45 14.05 7.24 3.17
C VAL A 45 13.54 7.70 1.81
N VAL A 46 13.08 6.77 0.98
CA VAL A 46 12.63 7.10 -0.39
C VAL A 46 11.12 7.25 -0.49
N ARG A 47 10.38 6.74 0.50
CA ARG A 47 8.93 6.78 0.50
C ARG A 47 8.41 8.20 0.46
N ASN A 48 7.40 8.41 -0.38
CA ASN A 48 6.73 9.68 -0.56
C ASN A 48 5.26 9.53 -0.21
N GLU A 49 4.59 10.64 0.09
CA GLU A 49 3.16 10.61 0.38
C GLU A 49 2.38 11.35 -0.71
N PRO A 50 1.20 10.84 -1.10
CA PRO A 50 0.36 11.55 -2.04
C PRO A 50 -0.22 12.82 -1.40
N THR A 51 -0.52 13.82 -2.22
CA THR A 51 -1.21 15.02 -1.75
C THR A 51 -2.63 14.67 -1.31
N ARG A 52 -3.27 15.58 -0.55
CA ARG A 52 -4.64 15.40 -0.12
C ARG A 52 -5.59 15.17 -1.29
N THR A 53 -5.40 15.93 -2.38
CA THR A 53 -6.21 15.77 -3.60
C THR A 53 -6.07 14.38 -4.19
N ARG A 54 -4.86 13.84 -4.22
CA ARG A 54 -4.59 12.50 -4.73
C ARG A 54 -5.15 11.42 -3.81
N LEU A 55 -5.09 11.63 -2.49
CA LEU A 55 -5.72 10.72 -1.53
C LEU A 55 -7.24 10.66 -1.72
N ARG A 56 -7.88 11.79 -2.00
CA ARG A 56 -9.31 11.83 -2.31
C ARG A 56 -9.63 11.02 -3.55
N LYS A 57 -8.84 11.18 -4.61
CA LYS A 57 -9.00 10.38 -5.83
C LYS A 57 -8.82 8.90 -5.56
N LEU A 58 -7.80 8.54 -4.79
CA LEU A 58 -7.55 7.16 -4.40
C LEU A 58 -8.73 6.59 -3.64
N SER A 59 -9.28 7.33 -2.69
CA SER A 59 -10.48 6.94 -1.94
C SER A 59 -11.65 6.67 -2.88
N MET A 60 -11.89 7.57 -3.84
CA MET A 60 -12.99 7.42 -4.80
C MET A 60 -12.79 6.20 -5.72
N ILE A 61 -11.57 5.96 -6.16
CA ILE A 61 -11.24 4.87 -7.09
C ILE A 61 -11.30 3.52 -6.40
N THR A 62 -10.77 3.41 -5.19
CA THR A 62 -10.64 2.14 -4.47
C THR A 62 -11.79 1.85 -3.52
N GLY A 63 -12.57 2.87 -3.15
CA GLY A 63 -13.61 2.75 -2.15
C GLY A 63 -13.09 2.80 -0.70
N ALA A 64 -11.80 3.00 -0.50
CA ALA A 64 -11.23 3.13 0.84
C ALA A 64 -11.69 4.44 1.50
N PRO A 65 -12.14 4.42 2.76
CA PRO A 65 -12.59 5.64 3.43
C PRO A 65 -11.47 6.67 3.54
N LEU A 66 -11.75 7.91 3.14
CA LEU A 66 -10.75 8.98 3.16
C LEU A 66 -10.22 9.25 4.57
N HIS A 67 -11.11 9.29 5.55
CA HIS A 67 -10.71 9.54 6.94
C HIS A 67 -9.77 8.45 7.47
N TRP A 68 -9.97 7.20 7.03
CA TRP A 68 -9.09 6.10 7.40
C TRP A 68 -7.70 6.26 6.76
N LEU A 69 -7.67 6.65 5.49
CA LEU A 69 -6.39 6.90 4.80
C LEU A 69 -5.60 8.03 5.45
N MET A 70 -6.29 9.07 5.92
CA MET A 70 -5.65 10.28 6.44
C MET A 70 -5.39 10.25 7.94
N ASN A 71 -5.91 9.29 8.68
CA ASN A 71 -5.78 9.22 10.13
C ASN A 71 -4.67 8.25 10.54
N ASP A 72 -3.52 8.77 10.90
CA ASP A 72 -2.37 7.96 11.30
C ASP A 72 -2.62 7.14 12.58
N ALA A 73 -3.55 7.58 13.42
CA ALA A 73 -3.89 6.88 14.65
C ALA A 73 -4.88 5.72 14.41
N ASP A 74 -5.57 5.70 13.27
CA ASP A 74 -6.55 4.67 12.96
C ASP A 74 -5.91 3.58 12.10
N ASN A 75 -5.45 2.54 12.76
CA ASN A 75 -4.90 1.34 12.11
C ASN A 75 -5.94 0.22 12.03
N THR A 76 -7.20 0.52 12.32
CA THR A 76 -8.31 -0.42 12.15
C THR A 76 -8.58 -0.60 10.67
N LEU A 77 -8.63 -1.85 10.22
CA LEU A 77 -8.79 -2.16 8.81
C LEU A 77 -10.09 -2.92 8.59
N PRO A 78 -10.81 -2.65 7.47
CA PRO A 78 -11.88 -3.53 7.05
C PRO A 78 -11.36 -4.96 6.91
N GLU A 79 -12.20 -5.95 7.16
CA GLU A 79 -11.81 -7.36 7.18
C GLU A 79 -10.99 -7.77 5.95
N ASN A 80 -11.40 -7.32 4.77
CA ASN A 80 -10.72 -7.65 3.52
C ASN A 80 -9.34 -7.01 3.39
N PHE A 81 -9.16 -5.81 3.94
CA PHE A 81 -7.88 -5.11 3.92
C PHE A 81 -6.92 -5.64 4.97
N ASP A 82 -7.42 -6.03 6.12
CA ASP A 82 -6.63 -6.54 7.23
C ASP A 82 -5.78 -7.74 6.79
N LYS A 83 -6.38 -8.67 6.07
CA LYS A 83 -5.67 -9.84 5.56
C LYS A 83 -4.52 -9.45 4.62
N VAL A 84 -4.78 -8.51 3.70
CA VAL A 84 -3.76 -8.08 2.73
C VAL A 84 -2.60 -7.40 3.45
N ILE A 85 -2.87 -6.54 4.41
CA ILE A 85 -1.82 -5.84 5.16
C ILE A 85 -1.03 -6.83 6.03
N ARG A 86 -1.67 -7.77 6.69
CA ARG A 86 -0.99 -8.79 7.47
C ARG A 86 -0.05 -9.63 6.60
N ASP A 87 -0.50 -10.00 5.40
CA ASP A 87 0.34 -10.77 4.47
C ASP A 87 1.55 -9.96 4.04
N ILE A 88 1.38 -8.66 3.77
CA ILE A 88 2.48 -7.77 3.40
C ILE A 88 3.47 -7.62 4.55
N GLU A 89 3.01 -7.39 5.77
CA GLU A 89 3.86 -7.26 6.96
C GLU A 89 4.65 -8.54 7.23
N LYS A 90 3.99 -9.68 7.13
CA LYS A 90 4.63 -10.99 7.30
C LYS A 90 5.77 -11.19 6.31
N ILE A 91 5.51 -10.84 5.05
CA ILE A 91 6.50 -10.95 3.97
C ILE A 91 7.69 -10.05 4.27
N ASN A 92 7.45 -8.78 4.61
CA ASN A 92 8.52 -7.82 4.90
C ASN A 92 9.35 -8.24 6.11
N HIS A 93 8.73 -8.81 7.12
CA HIS A 93 9.40 -9.25 8.33
C HIS A 93 10.31 -10.46 8.09
N ARG A 94 10.00 -11.27 7.09
CA ARG A 94 10.69 -12.53 6.80
C ARG A 94 11.64 -12.47 5.60
N LEU A 95 11.82 -11.32 4.99
CA LEU A 95 12.61 -11.21 3.76
C LEU A 95 14.03 -11.75 3.90
N GLY A 96 14.65 -11.62 5.07
CA GLY A 96 16.00 -12.11 5.30
C GLY A 96 16.11 -13.63 5.47
N ASP A 97 14.98 -14.30 5.75
CA ASP A 97 14.93 -15.73 6.05
C ASP A 97 14.35 -16.57 4.91
N LEU A 98 14.01 -15.91 3.78
CA LEU A 98 13.32 -16.59 2.70
C LEU A 98 14.27 -17.29 1.73
N THR A 99 13.83 -18.45 1.25
CA THR A 99 14.50 -19.14 0.13
C THR A 99 14.29 -18.36 -1.15
N PRO A 100 15.11 -18.59 -2.22
CA PRO A 100 14.91 -17.94 -3.52
C PRO A 100 13.49 -18.11 -4.07
N ASP A 101 12.88 -19.27 -3.91
CA ASP A 101 11.52 -19.52 -4.38
C ASP A 101 10.50 -18.70 -3.58
N GLN A 102 10.70 -18.60 -2.29
CA GLN A 102 9.86 -17.76 -1.43
C GLN A 102 10.01 -16.28 -1.76
N LEU A 103 11.23 -15.83 -2.07
CA LEU A 103 11.48 -14.47 -2.50
C LEU A 103 10.79 -14.15 -3.83
N ALA A 104 10.77 -15.10 -4.76
CA ALA A 104 10.06 -14.93 -6.04
C ALA A 104 8.55 -14.79 -5.81
N ALA A 105 7.98 -15.60 -4.92
CA ALA A 105 6.56 -15.49 -4.54
C ALA A 105 6.25 -14.15 -3.89
N VAL A 106 7.13 -13.66 -3.02
CA VAL A 106 7.02 -12.34 -2.40
C VAL A 106 7.02 -11.24 -3.44
N ARG A 107 7.92 -11.30 -4.42
CA ARG A 107 7.96 -10.32 -5.51
C ARG A 107 6.66 -10.28 -6.28
N ASN A 108 6.07 -11.43 -6.59
CA ASN A 108 4.81 -11.50 -7.30
C ASN A 108 3.68 -10.83 -6.49
N ILE A 109 3.69 -10.98 -5.18
CA ILE A 109 2.72 -10.34 -4.30
C ILE A 109 2.95 -8.84 -4.23
N MET A 110 4.21 -8.40 -4.14
CA MET A 110 4.57 -6.98 -3.98
C MET A 110 4.48 -6.19 -5.27
N ASP A 111 4.68 -6.82 -6.42
CA ASP A 111 4.71 -6.16 -7.73
C ASP A 111 3.34 -6.09 -8.41
N SER A 112 2.36 -6.81 -7.90
CA SER A 112 1.01 -6.83 -8.50
C SER A 112 0.07 -5.78 -7.96
#